data_8f8a5fd80245cf671534314d4beb4256
#
_entry.id   8f8a5fd80245cf671534314d4beb4256
#
_cell.length_a   1.000
_cell.length_b   1.000
_cell.length_c   1.000
_cell.angle_alpha   90.00
_cell.angle_beta   90.00
_cell.angle_gamma   90.00
#
_symmetry.space_group_name_H-M   'P 1'
#
loop_
_entity.id
_entity.type
_entity.pdbx_description
1 polymer ?
#
loop_
_entity_poly.entity_id
_entity_poly.type
_entity_poly.pdbx_seq_one_letter_code
_entity_poly.pdbx_strand_id
1 'polypeptide(L)'
;MSTAQYPARARVAAWAVHILTMSGLVWASLAMLATIHPRREFTWMWVWLLVALVVDGVDGTLARRARVSEIIPWFDGGIVDIVVDYLTWTFIPAVFMYVALPMGPRPLAGLLMALVLSSSMFCYANKQWKSTDYYFVGFPAAWNIVALMFYVLQTPGVFNIIVTLIFVVLTLVPTHYAHPARVKRFRALNIGAVVVWFLATCWLVAIYPQRPLSLVAVIVVSGGWFLLAGVLRSLRGAESEAQPSGTRS
;
A
#
# COMPACT_ATOMS: atom_id res chain seq x y z
N MET A 1 -22.89 -25.24 5.24
CA MET A 1 -22.02 -26.45 5.28
C MET A 1 -21.30 -26.46 6.62
N SER A 2 -21.31 -27.61 7.31
CA SER A 2 -20.72 -27.70 8.66
C SER A 2 -19.19 -27.75 8.57
N THR A 3 -18.49 -26.91 9.35
CA THR A 3 -17.03 -26.94 9.54
C THR A 3 -16.51 -28.25 10.07
N ALA A 4 -17.40 -29.13 10.60
CA ALA A 4 -17.07 -30.46 11.11
C ALA A 4 -16.54 -31.43 10.03
N GLN A 5 -16.72 -31.12 8.75
CA GLN A 5 -16.29 -31.96 7.62
C GLN A 5 -14.76 -31.99 7.40
N TYR A 6 -14.03 -31.04 7.95
CA TYR A 6 -12.57 -30.92 7.78
C TYR A 6 -11.81 -31.42 9.01
N PRO A 7 -10.62 -32.03 8.84
CA PRO A 7 -9.77 -32.47 9.94
C PRO A 7 -9.44 -31.32 10.90
N ALA A 8 -9.28 -31.62 12.19
CA ALA A 8 -8.95 -30.62 13.20
C ALA A 8 -7.71 -29.77 12.83
N ARG A 9 -6.67 -30.41 12.27
CA ARG A 9 -5.44 -29.74 11.82
C ARG A 9 -5.74 -28.68 10.73
N ALA A 10 -6.63 -28.96 9.76
CA ALA A 10 -6.98 -28.02 8.71
C ALA A 10 -7.74 -26.82 9.29
N ARG A 11 -8.64 -27.02 10.25
CA ARG A 11 -9.36 -25.94 10.92
C ARG A 11 -8.41 -25.07 11.76
N VAL A 12 -7.47 -25.67 12.48
CA VAL A 12 -6.45 -24.93 13.24
C VAL A 12 -5.58 -24.09 12.29
N ALA A 13 -5.12 -24.67 11.17
CA ALA A 13 -4.34 -23.92 10.19
C ALA A 13 -5.14 -22.74 9.59
N ALA A 14 -6.41 -22.92 9.24
CA ALA A 14 -7.26 -21.86 8.74
C ALA A 14 -7.48 -20.74 9.76
N TRP A 15 -7.73 -21.09 11.03
CA TRP A 15 -7.81 -20.09 12.09
C TRP A 15 -6.50 -19.37 12.38
N ALA A 16 -5.36 -20.07 12.31
CA ALA A 16 -4.04 -19.45 12.48
C ALA A 16 -3.81 -18.34 11.43
N VAL A 17 -4.28 -18.54 10.20
CA VAL A 17 -4.21 -17.51 9.15
C VAL A 17 -5.11 -16.33 9.49
N HIS A 18 -6.37 -16.54 9.89
CA HIS A 18 -7.24 -15.43 10.32
C HIS A 18 -6.66 -14.65 11.50
N ILE A 19 -6.05 -15.34 12.49
CA ILE A 19 -5.39 -14.70 13.63
C ILE A 19 -4.18 -13.87 13.13
N LEU A 20 -3.43 -14.38 12.15
CA LEU A 20 -2.32 -13.64 11.54
C LEU A 20 -2.82 -12.34 10.89
N THR A 21 -3.85 -12.40 10.03
CA THR A 21 -4.45 -11.20 9.41
C THR A 21 -4.97 -10.23 10.48
N MET A 22 -5.70 -10.75 11.49
CA MET A 22 -6.19 -9.92 12.60
C MET A 22 -5.07 -9.30 13.43
N SER A 23 -3.87 -9.91 13.49
CA SER A 23 -2.72 -9.30 14.16
C SER A 23 -2.32 -7.96 13.53
N GLY A 24 -2.69 -7.71 12.27
CA GLY A 24 -2.55 -6.42 11.60
C GLY A 24 -3.19 -5.27 12.38
N LEU A 25 -4.31 -5.54 13.09
CA LEU A 25 -4.95 -4.53 13.95
C LEU A 25 -4.08 -4.17 15.17
N VAL A 26 -3.31 -5.12 15.70
CA VAL A 26 -2.37 -4.86 16.79
C VAL A 26 -1.26 -3.93 16.32
N TRP A 27 -0.67 -4.22 15.15
CA TRP A 27 0.38 -3.39 14.57
C TRP A 27 -0.13 -2.01 14.18
N ALA A 28 -1.34 -1.93 13.61
CA ALA A 28 -2.02 -0.66 13.33
C ALA A 28 -2.25 0.14 14.62
N SER A 29 -2.70 -0.49 15.70
CA SER A 29 -2.90 0.17 16.99
C SER A 29 -1.59 0.72 17.56
N LEU A 30 -0.50 -0.05 17.51
CA LEU A 30 0.82 0.40 17.94
C LEU A 30 1.34 1.55 17.08
N ALA A 31 1.13 1.50 15.76
CA ALA A 31 1.47 2.59 14.85
C ALA A 31 0.67 3.86 15.16
N MET A 32 -0.64 3.74 15.44
CA MET A 32 -1.47 4.87 15.84
C MET A 32 -0.99 5.49 17.16
N LEU A 33 -0.74 4.66 18.18
CA LEU A 33 -0.21 5.13 19.47
C LEU A 33 1.11 5.87 19.30
N ALA A 34 2.03 5.37 18.46
CA ALA A 34 3.27 6.04 18.13
C ALA A 34 3.04 7.38 17.39
N THR A 35 2.02 7.45 16.52
CA THR A 35 1.67 8.66 15.77
C THR A 35 1.21 9.79 16.69
N ILE A 36 0.40 9.49 17.70
CA ILE A 36 -0.17 10.49 18.62
C ILE A 36 0.66 10.71 19.89
N HIS A 37 1.76 9.96 20.05
CA HIS A 37 2.59 10.03 21.25
C HIS A 37 3.25 11.42 21.41
N PRO A 38 3.25 12.01 22.63
CA PRO A 38 3.80 13.35 22.88
C PRO A 38 5.26 13.53 22.46
N ARG A 39 6.09 12.48 22.56
CA ARG A 39 7.52 12.53 22.18
C ARG A 39 7.75 12.59 20.67
N ARG A 40 6.72 12.33 19.85
CA ARG A 40 6.80 12.36 18.39
C ARG A 40 7.95 11.52 17.80
N GLU A 41 8.16 10.34 18.36
CA GLU A 41 9.15 9.37 17.88
C GLU A 41 8.57 8.55 16.72
N PHE A 42 8.39 9.18 15.57
CA PHE A 42 7.68 8.58 14.41
C PHE A 42 8.39 7.39 13.80
N THR A 43 9.65 7.14 14.11
CA THR A 43 10.37 5.94 13.68
C THR A 43 9.62 4.67 14.08
N TRP A 44 9.08 4.61 15.31
CA TRP A 44 8.30 3.45 15.75
C TRP A 44 6.97 3.29 15.00
N MET A 45 6.31 4.39 14.61
CA MET A 45 5.15 4.32 13.72
C MET A 45 5.51 3.61 12.41
N TRP A 46 6.61 4.02 11.76
CA TRP A 46 7.06 3.38 10.51
C TRP A 46 7.46 1.93 10.70
N VAL A 47 8.09 1.58 11.83
CA VAL A 47 8.42 0.19 12.15
C VAL A 47 7.15 -0.66 12.25
N TRP A 48 6.13 -0.20 12.97
CA TRP A 48 4.88 -0.94 13.11
C TRP A 48 4.09 -1.05 11.81
N LEU A 49 4.08 0.01 10.99
CA LEU A 49 3.50 -0.05 9.65
C LEU A 49 4.26 -1.03 8.73
N LEU A 50 5.57 -1.11 8.86
CA LEU A 50 6.38 -2.10 8.14
C LEU A 50 6.07 -3.53 8.58
N VAL A 51 5.90 -3.78 9.88
CA VAL A 51 5.49 -5.10 10.39
C VAL A 51 4.10 -5.47 9.83
N ALA A 52 3.15 -4.52 9.85
CA ALA A 52 1.82 -4.72 9.27
C ALA A 52 1.89 -5.07 7.78
N LEU A 53 2.73 -4.36 7.00
CA LEU A 53 2.97 -4.63 5.57
C LEU A 53 3.53 -6.04 5.32
N VAL A 54 4.44 -6.52 6.18
CA VAL A 54 4.99 -7.88 6.07
C VAL A 54 3.93 -8.92 6.35
N VAL A 55 3.09 -8.70 7.36
CA VAL A 55 1.97 -9.60 7.69
C VAL A 55 1.00 -9.69 6.53
N ASP A 56 0.53 -8.56 5.99
CA ASP A 56 -0.34 -8.45 4.82
C ASP A 56 0.26 -9.15 3.58
N GLY A 57 1.55 -8.94 3.31
CA GLY A 57 2.22 -9.56 2.16
C GLY A 57 2.26 -11.08 2.17
N VAL A 58 2.14 -11.72 3.34
CA VAL A 58 2.22 -13.19 3.48
C VAL A 58 0.85 -13.84 3.70
N ASP A 59 -0.09 -13.17 4.36
CA ASP A 59 -1.34 -13.78 4.84
C ASP A 59 -2.25 -14.24 3.69
N GLY A 60 -2.41 -13.46 2.62
CA GLY A 60 -3.18 -13.85 1.44
C GLY A 60 -2.62 -15.11 0.75
N THR A 61 -1.31 -15.31 0.77
CA THR A 61 -0.69 -16.54 0.26
C THR A 61 -0.96 -17.73 1.17
N LEU A 62 -0.87 -17.52 2.48
CA LEU A 62 -1.19 -18.54 3.47
C LEU A 62 -2.69 -18.89 3.46
N ALA A 63 -3.58 -17.90 3.29
CA ALA A 63 -5.01 -18.10 3.19
C ALA A 63 -5.40 -19.01 2.01
N ARG A 64 -4.79 -18.78 0.84
CA ARG A 64 -4.99 -19.64 -0.33
C ARG A 64 -4.46 -21.06 -0.10
N ARG A 65 -3.28 -21.22 0.50
CA ARG A 65 -2.69 -22.55 0.81
C ARG A 65 -3.50 -23.31 1.85
N ALA A 66 -4.00 -22.62 2.86
CA ALA A 66 -4.82 -23.20 3.93
C ALA A 66 -6.29 -23.38 3.53
N ARG A 67 -6.71 -22.97 2.31
CA ARG A 67 -8.09 -23.04 1.81
C ARG A 67 -9.11 -22.45 2.81
N VAL A 68 -8.77 -21.29 3.38
CA VAL A 68 -9.48 -20.70 4.52
C VAL A 68 -10.95 -20.46 4.21
N SER A 69 -11.27 -19.90 3.04
CA SER A 69 -12.65 -19.62 2.61
C SER A 69 -13.52 -20.86 2.45
N GLU A 70 -12.92 -22.03 2.21
CA GLU A 70 -13.66 -23.30 2.11
C GLU A 70 -13.89 -23.92 3.50
N ILE A 71 -12.89 -23.81 4.38
CA ILE A 71 -12.91 -24.45 5.72
C ILE A 71 -13.72 -23.63 6.72
N ILE A 72 -13.65 -22.28 6.63
CA ILE A 72 -14.34 -21.35 7.53
C ILE A 72 -15.15 -20.34 6.70
N PRO A 73 -16.20 -20.78 5.98
CA PRO A 73 -16.93 -19.93 5.02
C PRO A 73 -17.78 -18.83 5.68
N TRP A 74 -18.03 -18.92 6.97
CA TRP A 74 -18.84 -17.96 7.72
C TRP A 74 -18.02 -16.78 8.28
N PHE A 75 -16.69 -16.84 8.24
CA PHE A 75 -15.81 -15.74 8.64
C PHE A 75 -15.14 -15.15 7.40
N ASP A 76 -15.49 -13.92 7.08
CA ASP A 76 -14.95 -13.22 5.91
C ASP A 76 -13.61 -12.55 6.24
N GLY A 77 -12.52 -13.28 5.99
CA GLY A 77 -11.17 -12.77 6.14
C GLY A 77 -10.86 -11.60 5.20
N GLY A 78 -11.54 -11.50 4.07
CA GLY A 78 -11.37 -10.38 3.13
C GLY A 78 -11.87 -9.04 3.71
N ILE A 79 -12.92 -9.06 4.54
CA ILE A 79 -13.34 -7.86 5.26
C ILE A 79 -12.27 -7.43 6.28
N VAL A 80 -11.70 -8.40 7.02
CA VAL A 80 -10.62 -8.10 7.98
C VAL A 80 -9.42 -7.48 7.28
N ASP A 81 -9.00 -8.07 6.16
CA ASP A 81 -7.92 -7.62 5.30
C ASP A 81 -8.13 -6.16 4.83
N ILE A 82 -9.31 -5.87 4.25
CA ILE A 82 -9.68 -4.51 3.82
C ILE A 82 -9.63 -3.50 4.98
N VAL A 83 -10.07 -3.89 6.18
CA VAL A 83 -10.04 -2.99 7.34
C VAL A 83 -8.60 -2.73 7.79
N VAL A 84 -7.76 -3.77 7.88
CA VAL A 84 -6.34 -3.63 8.22
C VAL A 84 -5.63 -2.76 7.20
N ASP A 85 -5.84 -3.01 5.92
CA ASP A 85 -5.28 -2.23 4.81
C ASP A 85 -5.68 -0.77 4.91
N TYR A 86 -6.97 -0.49 5.04
CA TYR A 86 -7.43 0.88 5.15
C TYR A 86 -6.80 1.63 6.32
N LEU A 87 -6.62 0.95 7.46
CA LEU A 87 -5.95 1.54 8.62
C LEU A 87 -4.47 1.82 8.36
N THR A 88 -3.75 0.87 7.78
CA THR A 88 -2.27 0.91 7.67
C THR A 88 -1.79 1.66 6.42
N TRP A 89 -2.55 1.60 5.32
CA TRP A 89 -2.19 2.29 4.08
C TRP A 89 -2.77 3.70 3.98
N THR A 90 -3.88 3.98 4.68
CA THR A 90 -4.60 5.24 4.51
C THR A 90 -4.81 6.01 5.82
N PHE A 91 -5.50 5.42 6.80
CA PHE A 91 -5.98 6.15 7.96
C PHE A 91 -4.85 6.67 8.84
N ILE A 92 -3.95 5.79 9.29
CA ILE A 92 -2.81 6.17 10.14
C ILE A 92 -1.88 7.14 9.41
N PRO A 93 -1.48 6.91 8.13
CA PRO A 93 -0.74 7.89 7.37
C PRO A 93 -1.42 9.25 7.23
N ALA A 94 -2.74 9.32 7.02
CA ALA A 94 -3.48 10.58 6.95
C ALA A 94 -3.47 11.33 8.28
N VAL A 95 -3.64 10.62 9.41
CA VAL A 95 -3.50 11.21 10.76
C VAL A 95 -2.07 11.70 10.97
N PHE A 96 -1.05 10.91 10.58
CA PHE A 96 0.34 11.32 10.66
C PHE A 96 0.62 12.60 9.85
N MET A 97 0.11 12.69 8.61
CA MET A 97 0.23 13.90 7.79
C MET A 97 -0.38 15.12 8.51
N TYR A 98 -1.55 14.94 9.12
CA TYR A 98 -2.24 16.01 9.87
C TYR A 98 -1.47 16.47 11.11
N VAL A 99 -0.87 15.54 11.89
CA VAL A 99 -0.24 15.88 13.17
C VAL A 99 1.22 16.28 13.06
N ALA A 100 1.94 15.75 12.06
CA ALA A 100 3.40 15.77 11.98
C ALA A 100 3.97 16.56 10.80
N LEU A 101 3.27 16.57 9.65
CA LEU A 101 3.79 17.17 8.44
C LEU A 101 3.29 18.61 8.22
N PRO A 102 4.02 19.44 7.47
CA PRO A 102 3.59 20.77 7.10
C PRO A 102 2.49 20.67 6.03
N MET A 103 1.21 20.67 6.46
CA MET A 103 0.02 20.58 5.60
C MET A 103 -0.79 21.88 5.58
N GLY A 104 -0.16 23.03 5.91
CA GLY A 104 -0.83 24.33 6.01
C GLY A 104 -1.56 24.56 7.35
N PRO A 105 -2.48 25.53 7.41
CA PRO A 105 -3.27 25.80 8.61
C PRO A 105 -4.09 24.60 9.04
N ARG A 106 -4.34 24.43 10.34
CA ARG A 106 -5.07 23.28 10.90
C ARG A 106 -6.40 22.95 10.21
N PRO A 107 -7.28 23.94 9.88
CA PRO A 107 -8.52 23.63 9.15
C PRO A 107 -8.26 23.02 7.76
N LEU A 108 -7.25 23.53 7.02
CA LEU A 108 -6.88 22.99 5.71
C LEU A 108 -6.30 21.57 5.85
N ALA A 109 -5.40 21.35 6.81
CA ALA A 109 -4.84 20.03 7.07
C ALA A 109 -5.95 19.00 7.42
N GLY A 110 -6.97 19.42 8.21
CA GLY A 110 -8.13 18.59 8.52
C GLY A 110 -8.99 18.28 7.29
N LEU A 111 -9.21 19.28 6.43
CA LEU A 111 -9.91 19.07 5.15
C LEU A 111 -9.15 18.08 4.24
N LEU A 112 -7.84 18.25 4.10
CA LEU A 112 -7.00 17.35 3.30
C LEU A 112 -7.06 15.92 3.84
N MET A 113 -6.97 15.74 5.17
CA MET A 113 -7.14 14.44 5.80
C MET A 113 -8.52 13.83 5.45
N ALA A 114 -9.61 14.57 5.57
CA ALA A 114 -10.95 14.09 5.22
C ALA A 114 -11.06 13.70 3.74
N LEU A 115 -10.47 14.48 2.83
CA LEU A 115 -10.44 14.16 1.39
C LEU A 115 -9.64 12.88 1.11
N VAL A 116 -8.49 12.70 1.75
CA VAL A 116 -7.66 11.49 1.66
C VAL A 116 -8.47 10.27 2.11
N LEU A 117 -9.10 10.33 3.27
CA LEU A 117 -9.89 9.23 3.81
C LEU A 117 -11.09 8.88 2.92
N SER A 118 -11.84 9.90 2.47
CA SER A 118 -13.05 9.69 1.66
C SER A 118 -12.72 9.16 0.26
N SER A 119 -11.72 9.73 -0.43
CA SER A 119 -11.32 9.26 -1.75
C SER A 119 -10.78 7.83 -1.71
N SER A 120 -10.01 7.48 -0.67
CA SER A 120 -9.49 6.13 -0.49
C SER A 120 -10.62 5.13 -0.23
N MET A 121 -11.60 5.48 0.61
CA MET A 121 -12.77 4.61 0.84
C MET A 121 -13.53 4.34 -0.46
N PHE A 122 -13.66 5.35 -1.34
CA PHE A 122 -14.23 5.15 -2.67
C PHE A 122 -13.44 4.09 -3.48
N CYS A 123 -12.10 4.16 -3.45
CA CYS A 123 -11.24 3.18 -4.13
C CYS A 123 -11.46 1.76 -3.57
N TYR A 124 -11.48 1.58 -2.25
CA TYR A 124 -11.70 0.27 -1.62
C TYR A 124 -13.10 -0.31 -1.90
N ALA A 125 -14.12 0.54 -1.96
CA ALA A 125 -15.50 0.14 -2.17
C ALA A 125 -15.84 -0.13 -3.64
N ASN A 126 -15.08 0.41 -4.60
CA ASN A 126 -15.37 0.31 -6.02
C ASN A 126 -15.00 -1.06 -6.60
N LYS A 127 -16.00 -1.92 -6.74
CA LYS A 127 -15.83 -3.27 -7.30
C LYS A 127 -15.51 -3.28 -8.80
N GLN A 128 -15.92 -2.24 -9.55
CA GLN A 128 -15.67 -2.15 -10.99
C GLN A 128 -14.21 -1.86 -11.34
N TRP A 129 -13.46 -1.29 -10.38
CA TRP A 129 -12.04 -0.99 -10.54
C TRP A 129 -11.12 -2.15 -10.15
N LYS A 130 -11.69 -3.27 -9.70
CA LYS A 130 -10.96 -4.52 -9.54
C LYS A 130 -10.80 -5.18 -10.90
N SER A 131 -9.74 -4.83 -11.65
CA SER A 131 -9.49 -5.40 -12.96
C SER A 131 -9.15 -6.89 -12.88
N THR A 132 -9.61 -7.67 -13.87
CA THR A 132 -9.26 -9.08 -14.03
C THR A 132 -7.79 -9.27 -14.44
N ASP A 133 -7.13 -8.22 -14.91
CA ASP A 133 -5.76 -8.25 -15.49
C ASP A 133 -4.67 -7.75 -14.56
N TYR A 134 -4.94 -7.70 -13.23
CA TYR A 134 -3.93 -7.30 -12.24
C TYR A 134 -3.45 -5.83 -12.30
N TYR A 135 -4.25 -4.92 -12.87
CA TYR A 135 -4.02 -3.48 -12.84
C TYR A 135 -4.82 -2.82 -11.73
N PHE A 136 -4.22 -1.85 -11.07
CA PHE A 136 -4.96 -0.92 -10.24
C PHE A 136 -5.53 0.18 -11.13
N VAL A 137 -6.83 0.40 -11.03
CA VAL A 137 -7.50 1.53 -11.69
C VAL A 137 -7.59 2.67 -10.66
N GLY A 138 -7.09 3.84 -11.00
CA GLY A 138 -6.94 4.95 -10.07
C GLY A 138 -5.68 4.85 -9.18
N PHE A 139 -5.34 5.91 -8.45
CA PHE A 139 -4.27 5.87 -7.45
C PHE A 139 -4.66 4.88 -6.34
N PRO A 140 -3.80 3.87 -6.03
CA PRO A 140 -4.18 2.72 -5.19
C PRO A 140 -4.27 3.03 -3.69
N ALA A 141 -4.57 4.27 -3.29
CA ALA A 141 -4.67 4.72 -1.90
C ALA A 141 -3.42 4.43 -1.04
N ALA A 142 -2.23 4.39 -1.65
CA ALA A 142 -0.95 4.11 -1.00
C ALA A 142 -0.42 5.34 -0.22
N TRP A 143 -1.21 5.87 0.70
CA TRP A 143 -0.88 7.08 1.45
C TRP A 143 0.26 6.91 2.44
N ASN A 144 0.53 5.67 2.88
CA ASN A 144 1.71 5.36 3.67
C ASN A 144 3.00 5.70 2.90
N ILE A 145 3.07 5.39 1.59
CA ILE A 145 4.21 5.73 0.74
C ILE A 145 4.31 7.24 0.56
N VAL A 146 3.20 7.93 0.29
CA VAL A 146 3.19 9.39 0.11
C VAL A 146 3.63 10.10 1.39
N ALA A 147 3.04 9.75 2.53
CA ALA A 147 3.38 10.32 3.83
C ALA A 147 4.83 10.05 4.23
N LEU A 148 5.32 8.83 3.94
CA LEU A 148 6.71 8.45 4.18
C LEU A 148 7.67 9.29 3.34
N MET A 149 7.37 9.50 2.05
CA MET A 149 8.19 10.35 1.19
C MET A 149 8.21 11.80 1.66
N PHE A 150 7.05 12.37 2.01
CA PHE A 150 7.02 13.72 2.58
C PHE A 150 7.86 13.83 3.86
N TYR A 151 7.83 12.81 4.70
CA TYR A 151 8.58 12.77 5.95
C TYR A 151 10.09 12.67 5.72
N VAL A 152 10.56 11.63 5.03
CA VAL A 152 12.01 11.39 4.87
C VAL A 152 12.70 12.41 3.97
N LEU A 153 11.99 12.95 2.98
CA LEU A 153 12.49 14.01 2.10
C LEU A 153 12.29 15.40 2.68
N GLN A 154 11.57 15.55 3.80
CA GLN A 154 11.28 16.82 4.47
C GLN A 154 10.75 17.86 3.48
N THR A 155 9.74 17.49 2.70
CA THR A 155 9.19 18.33 1.64
C THR A 155 8.44 19.53 2.19
N PRO A 156 8.43 20.67 1.47
CA PRO A 156 7.76 21.89 1.92
C PRO A 156 6.23 21.76 1.86
N GLY A 157 5.52 22.51 2.74
CA GLY A 157 4.08 22.38 2.93
C GLY A 157 3.26 22.63 1.66
N VAL A 158 3.64 23.60 0.84
CA VAL A 158 2.94 23.88 -0.43
C VAL A 158 3.02 22.67 -1.37
N PHE A 159 4.19 22.05 -1.46
CA PHE A 159 4.37 20.83 -2.25
C PHE A 159 3.48 19.68 -1.72
N ASN A 160 3.46 19.46 -0.40
CA ASN A 160 2.66 18.41 0.23
C ASN A 160 1.17 18.60 -0.07
N ILE A 161 0.65 19.84 0.05
CA ILE A 161 -0.74 20.18 -0.24
C ILE A 161 -1.08 19.87 -1.70
N ILE A 162 -0.28 20.37 -2.63
CA ILE A 162 -0.52 20.20 -4.07
C ILE A 162 -0.49 18.72 -4.45
N VAL A 163 0.52 17.97 -4.02
CA VAL A 163 0.65 16.53 -4.31
C VAL A 163 -0.50 15.74 -3.70
N THR A 164 -0.91 16.07 -2.47
CA THR A 164 -2.08 15.44 -1.82
C THR A 164 -3.34 15.65 -2.64
N LEU A 165 -3.63 16.87 -3.09
CA LEU A 165 -4.80 17.16 -3.93
C LEU A 165 -4.75 16.42 -5.27
N ILE A 166 -3.58 16.38 -5.91
CA ILE A 166 -3.40 15.62 -7.16
C ILE A 166 -3.73 14.14 -6.94
N PHE A 167 -3.20 13.50 -5.90
CA PHE A 167 -3.46 12.08 -5.64
C PHE A 167 -4.90 11.80 -5.21
N VAL A 168 -5.56 12.71 -4.48
CA VAL A 168 -6.99 12.62 -4.19
C VAL A 168 -7.80 12.60 -5.49
N VAL A 169 -7.50 13.49 -6.44
CA VAL A 169 -8.17 13.50 -7.76
C VAL A 169 -7.84 12.23 -8.54
N LEU A 170 -6.58 11.80 -8.59
CA LEU A 170 -6.16 10.59 -9.29
C LEU A 170 -6.77 9.30 -8.69
N THR A 171 -7.16 9.31 -7.41
CA THR A 171 -7.91 8.21 -6.79
C THR A 171 -9.33 8.10 -7.36
N LEU A 172 -9.91 9.20 -7.83
CA LEU A 172 -11.29 9.26 -8.35
C LEU A 172 -11.36 9.15 -9.89
N VAL A 173 -10.21 9.18 -10.57
CA VAL A 173 -10.12 9.09 -12.04
C VAL A 173 -9.63 7.69 -12.44
N PRO A 174 -10.25 7.00 -13.42
CA PRO A 174 -9.86 5.66 -13.84
C PRO A 174 -8.57 5.64 -14.66
N THR A 175 -7.45 6.01 -14.02
CA THR A 175 -6.10 5.90 -14.58
C THR A 175 -5.54 4.50 -14.32
N HIS A 176 -4.87 3.90 -15.30
CA HIS A 176 -4.33 2.55 -15.17
C HIS A 176 -2.89 2.60 -14.66
N TYR A 177 -2.64 2.03 -13.49
CA TYR A 177 -1.29 1.90 -12.91
C TYR A 177 -0.76 0.49 -13.11
N ALA A 178 0.42 0.37 -13.74
CA ALA A 178 1.04 -0.92 -13.99
C ALA A 178 1.60 -1.54 -12.69
N HIS A 179 1.26 -2.82 -12.43
CA HIS A 179 1.87 -3.53 -11.32
C HIS A 179 3.35 -3.87 -11.64
N PRO A 180 4.32 -3.39 -10.83
CA PRO A 180 5.75 -3.49 -11.15
C PRO A 180 6.30 -4.90 -11.30
N ALA A 181 5.76 -5.85 -10.54
CA ALA A 181 6.24 -7.23 -10.55
C ALA A 181 5.75 -8.06 -11.76
N ARG A 182 4.79 -7.56 -12.56
CA ARG A 182 4.14 -8.32 -13.64
C ARG A 182 4.62 -7.95 -15.03
N VAL A 183 5.38 -6.87 -15.20
CA VAL A 183 6.02 -6.51 -16.47
C VAL A 183 7.18 -7.48 -16.71
N LYS A 184 7.02 -8.45 -17.62
CA LYS A 184 8.05 -9.45 -17.98
C LYS A 184 9.33 -8.78 -18.50
N ARG A 185 9.19 -7.71 -19.30
CA ARG A 185 10.31 -6.91 -19.79
C ARG A 185 10.91 -6.09 -18.64
N PHE A 186 12.20 -6.20 -18.39
CA PHE A 186 12.94 -5.55 -17.29
C PHE A 186 12.56 -5.98 -15.86
N ARG A 187 11.97 -7.18 -15.67
CA ARG A 187 11.53 -7.65 -14.34
C ARG A 187 12.62 -7.56 -13.28
N ALA A 188 13.83 -8.00 -13.58
CA ALA A 188 14.96 -7.97 -12.65
C ALA A 188 15.34 -6.52 -12.27
N LEU A 189 15.34 -5.60 -13.25
CA LEU A 189 15.64 -4.19 -13.01
C LEU A 189 14.55 -3.53 -12.16
N ASN A 190 13.28 -3.81 -12.45
CA ASN A 190 12.16 -3.28 -11.67
C ASN A 190 12.18 -3.77 -10.22
N ILE A 191 12.43 -5.07 -10.01
CA ILE A 191 12.55 -5.63 -8.66
C ILE A 191 13.78 -5.02 -7.95
N GLY A 192 14.92 -4.92 -8.64
CA GLY A 192 16.12 -4.28 -8.09
C GLY A 192 15.87 -2.83 -7.68
N ALA A 193 15.20 -2.04 -8.52
CA ALA A 193 14.85 -0.64 -8.21
C ALA A 193 13.94 -0.53 -6.98
N VAL A 194 12.93 -1.41 -6.85
CA VAL A 194 12.04 -1.44 -5.68
C VAL A 194 12.81 -1.82 -4.41
N VAL A 195 13.68 -2.83 -4.47
CA VAL A 195 14.50 -3.25 -3.32
C VAL A 195 15.44 -2.13 -2.89
N VAL A 196 16.14 -1.50 -3.84
CA VAL A 196 17.05 -0.38 -3.55
C VAL A 196 16.30 0.80 -2.96
N TRP A 197 15.15 1.16 -3.56
CA TRP A 197 14.28 2.22 -3.05
C TRP A 197 13.82 1.94 -1.61
N PHE A 198 13.37 0.71 -1.36
CA PHE A 198 12.89 0.29 -0.04
C PHE A 198 14.01 0.35 1.01
N LEU A 199 15.17 -0.23 0.72
CA LEU A 199 16.31 -0.23 1.66
C LEU A 199 16.81 1.19 1.95
N ALA A 200 16.94 2.05 0.91
CA ALA A 200 17.34 3.44 1.08
C ALA A 200 16.32 4.22 1.93
N THR A 201 15.02 3.95 1.75
CA THR A 201 13.95 4.56 2.54
C THR A 201 13.99 4.11 4.00
N CYS A 202 14.15 2.81 4.27
CA CYS A 202 14.34 2.30 5.63
C CYS A 202 15.54 2.93 6.31
N TRP A 203 16.65 3.11 5.57
CA TRP A 203 17.84 3.77 6.10
C TRP A 203 17.57 5.23 6.45
N LEU A 204 16.88 6.01 5.59
CA LEU A 204 16.53 7.39 5.92
C LEU A 204 15.60 7.50 7.13
N VAL A 205 14.66 6.57 7.31
CA VAL A 205 13.84 6.52 8.53
C VAL A 205 14.70 6.29 9.77
N ALA A 206 15.67 5.38 9.69
CA ALA A 206 16.54 5.02 10.82
C ALA A 206 17.46 6.17 11.26
N ILE A 207 17.94 6.99 10.30
CA ILE A 207 18.86 8.11 10.59
C ILE A 207 18.15 9.46 10.66
N TYR A 208 16.81 9.49 10.58
CA TYR A 208 16.05 10.75 10.64
C TYR A 208 16.45 11.58 11.87
N PRO A 209 16.61 12.89 11.76
CA PRO A 209 16.31 13.80 10.63
C PRO A 209 17.43 14.00 9.59
N GLN A 210 18.50 13.22 9.65
CA GLN A 210 19.57 13.29 8.67
C GLN A 210 19.09 12.82 7.30
N ARG A 211 19.52 13.50 6.24
CA ARG A 211 19.17 13.15 4.85
C ARG A 211 20.36 13.35 3.91
N PRO A 212 21.33 12.44 3.92
CA PRO A 212 22.44 12.49 2.99
C PRO A 212 21.95 12.57 1.55
N LEU A 213 22.52 13.51 0.77
CA LEU A 213 22.09 13.76 -0.62
C LEU A 213 22.19 12.50 -1.49
N SER A 214 23.16 11.64 -1.22
CA SER A 214 23.32 10.35 -1.91
C SER A 214 22.12 9.44 -1.75
N LEU A 215 21.58 9.30 -0.52
CA LEU A 215 20.38 8.49 -0.28
C LEU A 215 19.12 9.13 -0.88
N VAL A 216 18.99 10.46 -0.81
CA VAL A 216 17.91 11.18 -1.49
C VAL A 216 17.96 10.93 -2.99
N ALA A 217 19.15 11.04 -3.61
CA ALA A 217 19.34 10.76 -5.04
C ALA A 217 18.95 9.32 -5.40
N VAL A 218 19.35 8.34 -4.59
CA VAL A 218 18.97 6.92 -4.78
C VAL A 218 17.46 6.76 -4.75
N ILE A 219 16.75 7.36 -3.79
CA ILE A 219 15.29 7.27 -3.68
C ILE A 219 14.60 7.94 -4.89
N VAL A 220 15.06 9.13 -5.27
CA VAL A 220 14.48 9.88 -6.40
C VAL A 220 14.70 9.14 -7.72
N VAL A 221 15.89 8.60 -7.96
CA VAL A 221 16.20 7.87 -9.18
C VAL A 221 15.45 6.55 -9.26
N SER A 222 15.48 5.74 -8.19
CA SER A 222 14.81 4.43 -8.17
C SER A 222 13.28 4.56 -8.17
N GLY A 223 12.71 5.52 -7.42
CA GLY A 223 11.29 5.82 -7.41
C GLY A 223 10.83 6.47 -8.73
N GLY A 224 11.62 7.38 -9.29
CA GLY A 224 11.38 8.01 -10.60
C GLY A 224 11.38 6.99 -11.73
N TRP A 225 12.29 6.02 -11.74
CA TRP A 225 12.27 4.91 -12.69
C TRP A 225 10.95 4.16 -12.64
N PHE A 226 10.44 3.89 -11.46
CA PHE A 226 9.20 3.18 -11.25
C PHE A 226 7.98 3.95 -11.77
N LEU A 227 7.90 5.26 -11.50
CA LEU A 227 6.86 6.13 -12.02
C LEU A 227 6.93 6.24 -13.54
N LEU A 228 8.13 6.42 -14.10
CA LEU A 228 8.34 6.51 -15.54
C LEU A 228 7.93 5.23 -16.26
N ALA A 229 8.29 4.06 -15.72
CA ALA A 229 7.90 2.78 -16.28
C ALA A 229 6.36 2.61 -16.31
N GLY A 230 5.65 3.09 -15.27
CA GLY A 230 4.19 3.11 -15.22
C GLY A 230 3.57 4.03 -16.28
N VAL A 231 4.06 5.26 -16.39
CA VAL A 231 3.59 6.25 -17.36
C VAL A 231 3.83 5.81 -18.79
N LEU A 232 5.04 5.34 -19.12
CA LEU A 232 5.39 4.87 -20.47
C LEU A 232 4.49 3.72 -20.92
N ARG A 233 4.09 2.84 -20.01
CA ARG A 233 3.17 1.76 -20.34
C ARG A 233 1.73 2.27 -20.52
N SER A 234 1.28 3.21 -19.71
CA SER A 234 -0.06 3.81 -19.85
C SER A 234 -0.21 4.53 -21.20
N LEU A 235 0.88 5.14 -21.69
CA LEU A 235 0.88 5.82 -22.99
C LEU A 235 0.99 4.86 -24.19
N ARG A 236 1.65 3.70 -24.04
CA ARG A 236 1.83 2.73 -25.13
C ARG A 236 0.66 1.76 -25.31
N GLY A 237 -0.35 1.80 -24.45
CA GLY A 237 -1.44 0.84 -24.43
C GLY A 237 -1.02 -0.55 -23.98
N ALA A 238 -1.98 -1.44 -23.66
CA ALA A 238 -1.72 -2.84 -23.40
C ALA A 238 -1.14 -3.46 -24.69
N GLU A 239 0.09 -4.01 -24.63
CA GLU A 239 0.56 -4.87 -25.71
C GLU A 239 -0.44 -6.03 -25.82
N SER A 240 -1.14 -6.11 -26.95
CA SER A 240 -2.00 -7.23 -27.29
C SER A 240 -1.20 -8.51 -27.06
N GLU A 241 -1.58 -9.34 -26.08
CA GLU A 241 -1.10 -10.72 -26.04
C GLU A 241 -1.52 -11.34 -27.35
N ALA A 242 -0.56 -11.56 -28.23
CA ALA A 242 -0.77 -12.28 -29.48
C ALA A 242 -1.47 -13.60 -29.12
N GLN A 243 -2.72 -13.73 -29.51
CA GLN A 243 -3.41 -15.02 -29.47
C GLN A 243 -2.53 -16.00 -30.24
N PRO A 244 -2.21 -17.17 -29.68
CA PRO A 244 -1.57 -18.21 -30.48
C PRO A 244 -2.53 -18.52 -31.62
N SER A 245 -2.05 -18.29 -32.82
CA SER A 245 -2.75 -18.59 -34.07
C SER A 245 -3.22 -20.04 -34.00
N GLY A 246 -4.53 -20.21 -33.77
CA GLY A 246 -5.16 -21.52 -33.83
C GLY A 246 -4.88 -22.15 -35.19
N THR A 247 -4.21 -23.27 -35.18
CA THR A 247 -4.11 -24.19 -36.30
C THR A 247 -5.50 -24.51 -36.81
N ARG A 248 -5.80 -24.03 -38.01
CA ARG A 248 -6.85 -24.61 -38.87
C ARG A 248 -6.38 -25.97 -39.31
N SER A 249 -7.09 -27.01 -39.04
CA SER A 249 -7.25 -28.20 -39.87
C SER A 249 -8.58 -28.86 -39.51
#